data_3d3b774ef11f0d66cc2b575b0e1d90cf
#
_entry.id   3d3b774ef11f0d66cc2b575b0e1d90cf
#
_cell.length_a   1.000
_cell.length_b   1.000
_cell.length_c   1.000
_cell.angle_alpha   90.00
_cell.angle_beta   90.00
_cell.angle_gamma   90.00
#
_symmetry.space_group_name_H-M   'P 1'
#
loop_
_entity.id
_entity.type
_entity.pdbx_description
1 polymer ?
#
loop_
_entity_poly.entity_id
_entity_poly.type
_entity_poly.pdbx_seq_one_letter_code
_entity_poly.pdbx_strand_id
1 'polypeptide(L)' 'MYNLEELKNGMKCTITWLLGDVGTFLKKQYHFALDDTIEVIQNDGDSLIIHHNNHVYALDASSAHAIKVTI' A
#
# COMPACT_ATOMS: atom_id res chain seq x y z
N MET A 1 -11.31 8.43 -1.32
CA MET A 1 -10.54 7.20 -1.08
C MET A 1 -9.88 6.76 -2.38
N TYR A 2 -8.61 6.39 -2.31
CA TYR A 2 -7.83 5.98 -3.47
C TYR A 2 -7.36 4.55 -3.29
N ASN A 3 -7.04 3.90 -4.41
CA ASN A 3 -6.25 2.68 -4.36
C ASN A 3 -4.77 3.08 -4.24
N LEU A 4 -3.99 2.31 -3.51
CA LEU A 4 -2.58 2.64 -3.31
C LEU A 4 -1.83 2.79 -4.64
N GLU A 5 -2.19 1.98 -5.64
CA GLU A 5 -1.55 2.02 -6.97
C GLU A 5 -1.74 3.34 -7.72
N GLU A 6 -2.70 4.18 -7.30
CA GLU A 6 -2.97 5.46 -7.93
C GLU A 6 -2.04 6.58 -7.44
N LEU A 7 -1.32 6.34 -6.35
CA LEU A 7 -0.47 7.37 -5.75
C LEU A 7 0.85 7.48 -6.50
N LYS A 8 1.38 8.71 -6.49
CA LYS A 8 2.63 9.04 -7.18
C LYS A 8 3.80 8.98 -6.21
N ASN A 9 5.01 8.98 -6.78
CA ASN A 9 6.25 8.97 -6.02
C ASN A 9 6.25 10.09 -4.97
N GLY A 10 6.66 9.75 -3.76
CA GLY A 10 6.78 10.69 -2.66
C GLY A 10 5.51 10.95 -1.87
N MET A 11 4.37 10.43 -2.32
CA MET A 11 3.11 10.66 -1.61
C MET A 11 3.01 9.78 -0.37
N LYS A 12 2.46 10.37 0.70
CA LYS A 12 2.12 9.66 1.93
C LYS A 12 0.62 9.50 2.02
N CYS A 13 0.19 8.39 2.61
CA CYS A 13 -1.22 8.08 2.77
C CYS A 13 -1.46 7.25 4.01
N THR A 14 -2.74 7.11 4.36
CA THR A 14 -3.18 6.30 5.49
C THR A 14 -4.04 5.16 4.98
N ILE A 15 -3.78 3.94 5.47
CA ILE A 15 -4.56 2.76 5.10
C ILE A 15 -5.96 2.87 5.72
N THR A 16 -6.98 2.82 4.88
CA THR A 16 -8.38 2.84 5.35
C THR A 16 -9.05 1.49 5.21
N TRP A 17 -8.60 0.65 4.30
CA TRP A 17 -9.20 -0.68 4.08
C TRP A 17 -8.25 -1.61 3.37
N LEU A 18 -8.34 -2.90 3.70
CA LEU A 18 -7.59 -3.97 3.06
C LEU A 18 -8.61 -4.98 2.54
N LEU A 19 -8.65 -5.18 1.22
CA LEU A 19 -9.72 -5.92 0.55
C LEU A 19 -9.35 -7.37 0.23
N GLY A 20 -10.33 -8.25 0.44
CA GLY A 20 -10.30 -9.62 -0.04
C GLY A 20 -9.17 -10.47 0.51
N ASP A 21 -8.87 -11.55 -0.20
CA ASP A 21 -7.81 -12.49 0.19
C ASP A 21 -6.43 -11.84 0.11
N VAL A 22 -6.22 -10.98 -0.87
CA VAL A 22 -4.96 -10.23 -0.99
C VAL A 22 -4.78 -9.31 0.21
N GLY A 23 -5.83 -8.61 0.61
CA GLY A 23 -5.78 -7.75 1.80
C GLY A 23 -5.46 -8.54 3.06
N THR A 24 -6.05 -9.73 3.21
CA THR A 24 -5.77 -10.63 4.34
C THR A 24 -4.31 -11.08 4.32
N PHE A 25 -3.80 -11.43 3.15
CA PHE A 25 -2.40 -11.84 2.97
C PHE A 25 -1.45 -10.71 3.38
N LEU A 26 -1.70 -9.50 2.90
CA LEU A 26 -0.87 -8.34 3.22
C LEU A 26 -0.87 -8.03 4.71
N LYS A 27 -2.02 -8.14 5.34
CA LYS A 27 -2.15 -7.94 6.78
C LYS A 27 -1.30 -8.93 7.57
N LYS A 28 -1.29 -10.18 7.15
CA LYS A 28 -0.52 -11.24 7.84
C LYS A 28 0.96 -11.17 7.55
N GLN A 29 1.34 -10.97 6.28
CA GLN A 29 2.74 -11.05 5.86
C GLN A 29 3.50 -9.77 6.13
N TYR A 30 2.88 -8.61 5.92
CA TYR A 30 3.56 -7.32 6.06
C TYR A 30 3.10 -6.54 7.28
N HIS A 31 2.16 -7.09 8.04
CA HIS A 31 1.62 -6.46 9.24
C HIS A 31 0.96 -5.10 8.97
N PHE A 32 0.38 -4.94 7.79
CA PHE A 32 -0.39 -3.75 7.48
C PHE A 32 -1.65 -3.71 8.35
N ALA A 33 -1.94 -2.55 8.91
CA ALA A 33 -3.12 -2.35 9.73
C ALA A 33 -3.85 -1.08 9.29
N LEU A 34 -5.13 -1.03 9.60
CA LEU A 34 -5.91 0.19 9.36
C LEU A 34 -5.31 1.33 10.17
N ASP A 35 -5.31 2.52 9.59
CA ASP A 35 -4.74 3.74 10.14
C ASP A 35 -3.21 3.83 10.08
N ASP A 36 -2.53 2.80 9.56
CA ASP A 36 -1.09 2.88 9.33
C ASP A 36 -0.79 3.86 8.20
N THR A 37 0.37 4.51 8.29
CA THR A 37 0.87 5.40 7.24
C THR A 37 1.80 4.65 6.31
N ILE A 38 1.62 4.86 5.01
CA ILE A 38 2.50 4.34 3.96
C ILE A 38 3.04 5.52 3.16
N GLU A 39 4.31 5.46 2.80
CA GLU A 39 4.91 6.37 1.83
C GLU A 39 5.21 5.62 0.55
N VAL A 40 4.76 6.16 -0.59
CA VAL A 40 5.10 5.60 -1.91
C VAL A 40 6.46 6.18 -2.32
N ILE A 41 7.47 5.32 -2.33
CA ILE A 41 8.82 5.72 -2.74
C ILE A 41 8.88 5.81 -4.26
N GLN A 42 8.33 4.80 -4.93
CA GLN A 42 8.35 4.72 -6.39
C GLN A 42 7.13 3.96 -6.88
N ASN A 43 6.53 4.45 -7.95
CA ASN A 43 5.40 3.80 -8.61
C ASN A 43 5.70 3.76 -10.12
N ASP A 44 5.96 2.56 -10.64
CA ASP A 44 6.28 2.35 -12.05
C ASP A 44 5.05 2.01 -12.90
N GLY A 45 3.88 1.91 -12.28
CA GLY A 45 2.66 1.45 -12.92
C GLY A 45 2.43 -0.05 -12.76
N ASP A 46 3.46 -0.87 -12.89
CA ASP A 46 3.36 -2.33 -12.70
C ASP A 46 3.69 -2.76 -11.29
N SER A 47 4.53 -1.99 -10.61
CA SER A 47 4.95 -2.28 -9.24
C SER A 47 5.19 -0.99 -8.47
N LEU A 48 5.10 -1.10 -7.16
CA LEU A 48 5.36 0.00 -6.24
C LEU A 48 6.43 -0.40 -5.25
N ILE A 49 7.26 0.57 -4.87
CA ILE A 49 8.15 0.45 -3.72
C ILE A 49 7.58 1.38 -2.64
N ILE A 50 7.30 0.82 -1.49
CA ILE A 50 6.67 1.55 -0.40
C ILE A 50 7.49 1.43 0.88
N HIS A 51 7.31 2.41 1.77
CA HIS A 51 7.89 2.42 3.11
C HIS A 51 6.76 2.33 4.13
N HIS A 52 6.89 1.39 5.08
CA HIS A 52 5.90 1.15 6.13
C HIS A 52 6.62 0.61 7.38
N ASN A 53 6.45 1.28 8.52
CA ASN A 53 7.01 0.84 9.81
C ASN A 53 8.50 0.47 9.74
N ASN A 54 9.32 1.34 9.14
CA ASN A 54 10.77 1.15 8.98
C ASN A 54 11.15 0.00 8.04
N HIS A 55 10.20 -0.53 7.28
CA HIS A 55 10.44 -1.54 6.26
C HIS A 55 10.14 -0.99 4.89
N VAL A 56 10.89 -1.47 3.90
CA VAL A 56 10.66 -1.15 2.50
C VAL A 56 10.19 -2.43 1.81
N TYR A 57 9.08 -2.33 1.10
CA TYR A 57 8.49 -3.46 0.40
C TYR A 57 8.29 -3.13 -1.07
N ALA A 58 8.42 -4.15 -1.90
CA ALA A 58 8.00 -4.07 -3.30
C ALA A 58 6.67 -4.80 -3.44
N LEU A 59 5.68 -4.13 -4.00
CA LEU A 59 4.35 -4.70 -4.25
C LEU A 59 4.05 -4.61 -5.74
N ASP A 60 3.41 -5.63 -6.30
CA ASP A 60 2.87 -5.47 -7.64
C ASP A 60 1.60 -4.61 -7.59
N ALA A 61 1.22 -4.05 -8.74
CA ALA A 61 0.06 -3.16 -8.81
C ALA A 61 -1.23 -3.88 -8.41
N SER A 62 -1.35 -5.17 -8.70
CA SER A 62 -2.55 -5.92 -8.34
C SER A 62 -2.68 -6.08 -6.82
N SER A 63 -1.59 -6.27 -6.10
CA SER A 63 -1.60 -6.29 -4.64
C SER A 63 -1.91 -4.91 -4.07
N ALA A 64 -1.32 -3.87 -4.63
CA ALA A 64 -1.58 -2.50 -4.20
C ALA A 64 -3.04 -2.10 -4.41
N HIS A 65 -3.70 -2.66 -5.42
CA HIS A 65 -5.12 -2.41 -5.68
C HIS A 65 -6.02 -2.82 -4.51
N ALA A 66 -5.59 -3.79 -3.72
CA ALA A 66 -6.35 -4.25 -2.54
C ALA A 66 -6.21 -3.32 -1.34
N ILE A 67 -5.33 -2.33 -1.39
CA ILE A 67 -5.10 -1.40 -0.29
C ILE A 67 -5.80 -0.08 -0.62
N LYS A 68 -6.83 0.25 0.16
CA LYS A 68 -7.54 1.53 0.03
C LYS A 68 -6.94 2.53 1.01
N VAL A 69 -6.71 3.74 0.53
CA VAL A 69 -5.99 4.76 1.31
C VAL A 69 -6.67 6.12 1.21
N THR A 70 -6.37 6.97 2.18
CA THR A 70 -6.67 8.41 2.14
C THR A 70 -5.38 9.20 2.23
N ILE A 71 -5.40 10.39 1.64
CA ILE A 71 -4.25 11.29 1.64
C ILE A 71 -4.36 12.31 2.76
#